data_7562271f9607086bc38e45715bc83438
#
_entry.id   7562271f9607086bc38e45715bc83438
#
_cell.length_a   1.000
_cell.length_b   1.000
_cell.length_c   1.000
_cell.angle_alpha   90.00
_cell.angle_beta   90.00
_cell.angle_gamma   90.00
#
_symmetry.space_group_name_H-M   'P 1'
#
loop_
_entity.id
_entity.type
_entity.pdbx_description
1 polymer ?
#
loop_
_entity_poly.entity_id
_entity_poly.type
_entity_poly.pdbx_seq_one_letter_code
_entity_poly.pdbx_strand_id
1 'polypeptide(L)' 'MYYVLGENETGEFEIWEQLSAKEAMAVRNEYIKLGLQTKSGKMPDNTLIG' A
#
# COMPACT_ATOMS: atom_id res chain seq x y z
N MET A 1 4.13 -10.55 -1.53
CA MET A 1 3.93 -9.19 -2.00
C MET A 1 2.96 -8.43 -1.13
N TYR A 2 3.08 -7.14 -1.12
CA TYR A 2 2.26 -6.30 -0.26
C TYR A 2 1.64 -5.17 -1.06
N TYR A 3 0.59 -4.59 -0.54
CA TYR A 3 -0.03 -3.41 -1.13
C TYR A 3 -0.12 -2.32 -0.09
N VAL A 4 -0.20 -1.10 -0.56
CA VAL A 4 -0.45 0.05 0.29
C VAL A 4 -1.49 0.90 -0.41
N LEU A 5 -2.54 1.25 0.32
CA LEU A 5 -3.58 2.12 -0.17
C LEU A 5 -3.45 3.42 0.61
N GLY A 6 -3.49 4.52 -0.05
CA GLY A 6 -3.40 5.82 0.61
C GLY A 6 -4.30 6.85 -0.02
N GLU A 7 -4.76 7.78 0.79
CA GLU A 7 -5.57 8.88 0.31
C GLU A 7 -4.68 10.09 0.15
N ASN A 8 -4.68 10.69 -1.02
CA ASN A 8 -3.81 11.84 -1.26
C ASN A 8 -4.48 13.13 -0.79
N GLU A 9 -3.78 14.23 -0.98
CA GLU A 9 -4.26 15.51 -0.46
C GLU A 9 -5.54 16.00 -1.10
N THR A 10 -5.86 15.51 -2.28
CA THR A 10 -7.08 15.91 -2.95
C THR A 10 -8.25 15.00 -2.59
N GLY A 11 -8.02 14.00 -1.75
CA GLY A 11 -9.08 13.08 -1.35
C GLY A 11 -9.23 11.88 -2.25
N GLU A 12 -8.34 11.71 -3.19
CA GLU A 12 -8.38 10.55 -4.07
C GLU A 12 -7.51 9.45 -3.51
N PHE A 13 -7.87 8.21 -3.77
CA PHE A 13 -7.08 7.08 -3.30
C PHE A 13 -6.06 6.65 -4.34
N GLU A 14 -4.91 6.25 -3.85
CA GLU A 14 -3.85 5.72 -4.67
C GLU A 14 -3.52 4.33 -4.17
N ILE A 15 -3.23 3.41 -5.07
CA ILE A 15 -2.87 2.07 -4.65
C ILE A 15 -1.52 1.70 -5.21
N TRP A 16 -0.72 1.07 -4.36
CA TRP A 16 0.62 0.60 -4.70
C TRP A 16 0.61 -0.90 -4.49
N GLU A 17 0.96 -1.64 -5.52
CA GLU A 17 0.89 -3.09 -5.46
C GLU A 17 2.21 -3.75 -5.75
N GLN A 18 2.30 -5.01 -5.42
CA GLN A 18 3.48 -5.83 -5.69
C GLN A 18 4.74 -5.27 -5.06
N LEU A 19 4.60 -4.81 -3.84
CA LEU A 19 5.71 -4.23 -3.12
C LEU A 19 6.34 -5.28 -2.21
N SER A 20 7.65 -5.16 -1.99
CA SER A 20 8.29 -5.94 -0.96
C SER A 20 7.86 -5.38 0.39
N ALA A 21 8.10 -6.13 1.45
CA ALA A 21 7.76 -5.66 2.79
C ALA A 21 8.42 -4.31 3.08
N LYS A 22 9.67 -4.18 2.67
CA LYS A 22 10.42 -2.96 2.91
C LYS A 22 9.83 -1.79 2.15
N GLU A 23 9.47 -2.02 0.90
CA GLU A 23 8.87 -0.98 0.07
C GLU A 23 7.50 -0.57 0.59
N ALA A 24 6.72 -1.54 1.02
CA ALA A 24 5.40 -1.23 1.57
C ALA A 24 5.52 -0.38 2.82
N MET A 25 6.48 -0.68 3.67
CA MET A 25 6.70 0.12 4.87
C MET A 25 7.11 1.53 4.51
N ALA A 26 7.96 1.69 3.51
CA ALA A 26 8.41 3.01 3.11
C ALA A 26 7.24 3.85 2.57
N VAL A 27 6.42 3.25 1.71
CA VAL A 27 5.27 3.97 1.14
C VAL A 27 4.27 4.32 2.24
N ARG A 28 3.96 3.36 3.10
CA ARG A 28 3.03 3.60 4.19
C ARG A 28 3.52 4.71 5.10
N ASN A 29 4.80 4.71 5.42
CA ASN A 29 5.35 5.72 6.30
C ASN A 29 5.27 7.13 5.71
N GLU A 30 5.35 7.24 4.40
CA GLU A 30 5.20 8.54 3.76
C GLU A 30 3.80 9.09 3.97
N TYR A 31 2.77 8.26 3.83
CA TYR A 31 1.41 8.71 4.08
C TYR A 31 1.23 9.11 5.54
N ILE A 32 1.77 8.30 6.45
CA ILE A 32 1.66 8.60 7.88
C ILE A 32 2.35 9.92 8.20
N LYS A 33 3.50 10.13 7.60
CA LYS A 33 4.26 11.33 7.85
C LYS A 33 3.53 12.57 7.41
N LEU A 34 2.75 12.46 6.33
CA LEU A 34 1.98 13.57 5.82
C LEU A 34 0.61 13.70 6.52
N GLY A 35 0.29 12.80 7.42
CA GLY A 35 -0.98 12.83 8.12
C GLY A 35 -2.14 12.34 7.29
N LEU A 36 -1.87 11.57 6.26
CA LEU A 36 -2.90 11.08 5.35
C LEU A 36 -3.34 9.68 5.74
N GLN A 37 -4.54 9.32 5.33
CA GLN A 37 -5.08 7.99 5.61
C GLN A 37 -4.34 6.95 4.78
N THR A 38 -4.05 5.82 5.39
CA THR A 38 -3.36 4.76 4.68
C THR A 38 -3.75 3.40 5.26
N LYS A 39 -3.72 2.40 4.40
CA LYS A 39 -4.00 1.04 4.80
C LYS A 39 -3.09 0.12 3.99
N SER A 40 -2.54 -0.88 4.61
CA SER A 40 -1.65 -1.80 3.91
C SER A 40 -1.94 -3.23 4.29
N GLY A 41 -1.51 -4.16 3.49
CA GLY A 41 -1.70 -5.56 3.76
C GLY A 41 -0.90 -6.42 2.81
N LYS A 42 -1.00 -7.73 3.02
CA LYS A 42 -0.33 -8.68 2.19
C LYS A 42 -1.27 -9.08 1.06
N MET A 43 -0.76 -9.06 -0.15
CA MET A 43 -1.55 -9.48 -1.30
C MET A 43 -1.68 -10.99 -1.31
N PRO A 44 -2.80 -11.52 -1.71
CA PRO A 44 -2.95 -12.97 -1.83
C PRO A 44 -1.97 -13.49 -2.85
N ASP A 45 -1.41 -14.60 -2.52
CA ASP A 45 -0.53 -15.22 -3.44
C ASP A 45 -1.30 -16.13 -4.30
N ASN A 46 -1.83 -15.69 -5.41
CA ASN A 46 -2.71 -16.37 -6.14
C ASN A 46 -2.17 -17.21 -7.08
N THR A 47 -1.32 -17.91 -6.83
CA THR A 47 -0.82 -18.66 -7.79
C THR A 47 -1.54 -19.74 -8.12
N LEU A 48 -2.42 -19.99 -7.81
CA LEU A 48 -3.09 -20.95 -8.03
C LEU A 48 -3.49 -21.31 -9.10
N ILE A 49 -3.56 -21.69 -9.50
CA ILE A 49 -3.91 -22.03 -10.42
C ILE A 49 -4.66 -22.75 -10.59
N GLY A 50 -5.00 -22.79 -10.54
CA GLY A 50 -5.89 -23.54 -10.78
C GLY A 50 -6.08 -24.20 -10.94
#